data_e743735e129d9856986cf3018c26c469
#
_entry.id   e743735e129d9856986cf3018c26c469
#
_cell.length_a   1.000
_cell.length_b   1.000
_cell.length_c   1.000
_cell.angle_alpha   90.00
_cell.angle_beta   90.00
_cell.angle_gamma   90.00
#
_symmetry.space_group_name_H-M   'P 1'
#
loop_
_entity.id
_entity.type
_entity.pdbx_description
1 polymer ?
#
loop_
_entity_poly.entity_id
_entity_poly.type
_entity_poly.pdbx_seq_one_letter_code
_entity_poly.pdbx_strand_id
1 'polypeptide(L)'
;MDALQTGGHAVAHVTGELHHHHTHAGSSRHAGGHHLLAVEHLSVAFDGYDPAAPYFSGARCRSEVLHDLTLSVHEGELLAVVGASGSGKTVLADALMGQYETNAEVTGSIWFDGTAQDAASLARLRGHGISLVPQSVDNLDPLMRVGEQVRGVPRGSSRAERRADAARRLARQRELFASYGLDEQVERLYPHQLSGGMARRVLLMCALMEEPRLIIADEPTPGLDLDLAVHALDDLRAFADAGGGVLLITHDIELALRVADRVAVFRDGTVVEETGVGSFSAPELLRHPFSRALWHAMPGHDFATFGMVGDDLEVTR
;
A
#
# COMPACT_ATOMS: atom_id res chain seq x y z
N MET A 1 -39.64 30.41 20.30
CA MET A 1 -38.40 31.11 20.66
C MET A 1 -37.50 30.05 21.32
N ASP A 2 -36.85 29.25 20.55
CA ASP A 2 -35.88 28.31 21.09
C ASP A 2 -34.71 28.21 20.11
N ALA A 3 -33.57 28.51 20.63
CA ALA A 3 -32.30 28.56 19.91
C ALA A 3 -31.74 27.15 19.76
N LEU A 4 -31.53 26.75 18.52
CA LEU A 4 -30.75 25.56 18.18
C LEU A 4 -29.25 25.83 18.43
N GLN A 5 -28.69 25.16 19.41
CA GLN A 5 -27.24 25.07 19.64
C GLN A 5 -26.63 24.10 18.65
N THR A 6 -25.88 24.65 17.71
CA THR A 6 -24.95 23.87 16.87
C THR A 6 -23.66 23.59 17.66
N GLY A 7 -23.43 22.33 18.00
CA GLY A 7 -22.18 21.87 18.60
C GLY A 7 -21.05 21.86 17.56
N GLY A 8 -20.20 22.87 17.61
CA GLY A 8 -18.96 22.90 16.86
C GLY A 8 -17.89 22.04 17.53
N HIS A 9 -17.44 20.96 16.89
CA HIS A 9 -16.23 20.27 17.30
C HIS A 9 -15.02 21.15 16.96
N ALA A 10 -14.35 21.62 18.02
CA ALA A 10 -13.12 22.35 17.90
C ALA A 10 -11.99 21.39 17.49
N VAL A 11 -11.48 21.56 16.26
CA VAL A 11 -10.22 20.96 15.84
C VAL A 11 -9.09 21.77 16.48
N ALA A 12 -8.36 21.17 17.41
CA ALA A 12 -7.17 21.77 17.99
C ALA A 12 -6.06 21.78 16.92
N HIS A 13 -5.72 22.96 16.43
CA HIS A 13 -4.52 23.18 15.65
C HIS A 13 -3.31 23.05 16.58
N VAL A 14 -2.60 21.92 16.52
CA VAL A 14 -1.28 21.76 17.11
C VAL A 14 -0.27 22.07 16.01
N THR A 15 0.23 23.30 16.00
CA THR A 15 1.44 23.68 15.29
C THR A 15 2.63 23.29 16.14
N GLY A 16 3.23 22.15 15.84
CA GLY A 16 4.46 21.70 16.46
C GLY A 16 5.25 20.89 15.43
N GLU A 17 6.40 21.40 15.01
CA GLU A 17 7.40 20.61 14.31
C GLU A 17 7.94 19.56 15.29
N LEU A 18 7.39 18.34 15.21
CA LEU A 18 7.85 17.21 16.00
C LEU A 18 8.81 16.38 15.13
N HIS A 19 10.10 16.68 15.26
CA HIS A 19 11.15 15.76 14.84
C HIS A 19 11.17 14.55 15.77
N HIS A 20 10.38 13.52 15.47
CA HIS A 20 10.45 12.25 16.18
C HIS A 20 11.58 11.41 15.61
N HIS A 21 12.68 11.35 16.32
CA HIS A 21 13.77 10.41 16.08
C HIS A 21 13.39 9.05 16.69
N HIS A 22 12.81 8.15 15.93
CA HIS A 22 12.75 6.76 16.33
C HIS A 22 14.06 6.09 15.91
N THR A 23 14.84 5.61 16.91
CA THR A 23 16.07 4.84 16.69
C THR A 23 15.68 3.44 16.21
N HIS A 24 15.66 3.22 14.89
CA HIS A 24 15.52 1.89 14.31
C HIS A 24 16.87 1.19 14.35
N ALA A 25 16.96 0.10 15.11
CA ALA A 25 18.16 -0.73 15.15
C ALA A 25 18.22 -1.58 13.86
N GLY A 26 19.11 -1.22 12.94
CA GLY A 26 19.60 -2.25 12.03
C GLY A 26 19.63 -2.05 10.53
N SER A 27 19.69 -0.82 9.97
CA SER A 27 20.23 -0.72 8.60
C SER A 27 21.12 0.51 8.47
N SER A 28 22.33 0.30 7.98
CA SER A 28 23.39 1.32 7.85
C SER A 28 23.13 2.33 6.71
N ARG A 29 22.01 2.20 5.96
CA ARG A 29 21.68 3.10 4.84
C ARG A 29 20.78 4.27 5.23
N HIS A 30 20.03 4.21 6.34
CA HIS A 30 18.97 5.17 6.65
C HIS A 30 19.01 5.75 8.07
N ALA A 31 20.16 5.87 8.68
CA ALA A 31 20.30 6.58 9.96
C ALA A 31 20.06 8.09 9.76
N GLY A 32 18.82 8.55 10.00
CA GLY A 32 18.47 9.97 10.00
C GLY A 32 17.76 10.49 8.73
N GLY A 33 17.16 9.64 7.90
CA GLY A 33 16.38 10.06 6.73
C GLY A 33 15.04 10.72 7.10
N HIS A 34 14.60 11.66 6.25
CA HIS A 34 13.28 12.29 6.36
C HIS A 34 12.17 11.26 6.10
N HIS A 35 11.17 11.18 7.00
CA HIS A 35 10.00 10.34 6.79
C HIS A 35 9.14 10.93 5.68
N LEU A 36 9.04 10.20 4.55
CA LEU A 36 8.14 10.55 3.47
C LEU A 36 6.69 10.25 3.84
N LEU A 37 6.46 9.10 4.46
CA LEU A 37 5.19 8.70 5.05
C LEU A 37 5.43 8.31 6.51
N ALA A 38 4.60 8.82 7.42
CA ALA A 38 4.52 8.32 8.79
C ALA A 38 3.06 8.08 9.15
N VAL A 39 2.80 6.97 9.79
CA VAL A 39 1.49 6.54 10.27
C VAL A 39 1.63 6.27 11.77
N GLU A 40 0.80 6.90 12.58
CA GLU A 40 0.87 6.80 14.03
C GLU A 40 -0.48 6.43 14.60
N HIS A 41 -0.52 5.31 15.31
CA HIS A 41 -1.71 4.82 16.04
C HIS A 41 -2.96 4.72 15.15
N LEU A 42 -2.80 4.34 13.87
CA LEU A 42 -3.91 4.24 12.93
C LEU A 42 -4.80 3.07 13.32
N SER A 43 -6.09 3.36 13.55
CA SER A 43 -7.13 2.36 13.71
C SER A 43 -8.25 2.60 12.73
N VAL A 44 -8.80 1.51 12.16
CA VAL A 44 -9.94 1.54 11.23
C VAL A 44 -10.96 0.52 11.70
N ALA A 45 -12.16 0.98 12.00
CA ALA A 45 -13.29 0.15 12.39
C ALA A 45 -14.48 0.40 11.46
N PHE A 46 -15.26 -0.64 11.21
CA PHE A 46 -16.47 -0.58 10.39
C PHE A 46 -17.70 -0.86 11.24
N ASP A 47 -18.69 0.02 11.15
CA ASP A 47 -20.00 -0.20 11.74
C ASP A 47 -20.88 -1.01 10.77
N GLY A 48 -21.32 -2.17 11.21
CA GLY A 48 -22.15 -3.08 10.42
C GLY A 48 -23.33 -3.64 11.20
N TYR A 49 -24.11 -4.48 10.54
CA TYR A 49 -25.13 -5.30 11.22
C TYR A 49 -24.48 -6.58 11.74
N ASP A 50 -24.86 -7.00 12.93
CA ASP A 50 -24.41 -8.26 13.51
C ASP A 50 -24.99 -9.44 12.70
N PRO A 51 -24.15 -10.20 11.96
CA PRO A 51 -24.65 -11.32 11.15
C PRO A 51 -25.16 -12.49 12.00
N ALA A 52 -24.81 -12.56 13.28
CA ALA A 52 -25.29 -13.57 14.21
C ALA A 52 -26.64 -13.19 14.88
N ALA A 53 -27.05 -11.92 14.77
CA ALA A 53 -28.29 -11.45 15.34
C ALA A 53 -29.50 -11.75 14.43
N PRO A 54 -30.69 -11.97 14.98
CA PRO A 54 -31.90 -12.12 14.19
C PRO A 54 -32.13 -10.91 13.26
N TYR A 55 -32.49 -11.15 12.02
CA TYR A 55 -32.68 -10.11 10.98
C TYR A 55 -33.51 -8.90 11.44
N PHE A 56 -34.47 -9.12 12.33
CA PHE A 56 -35.36 -8.07 12.84
C PHE A 56 -34.79 -7.31 14.06
N SER A 57 -33.67 -7.72 14.63
CA SER A 57 -33.13 -7.10 15.85
C SER A 57 -32.49 -5.75 15.60
N GLY A 58 -32.04 -5.47 14.36
CA GLY A 58 -31.28 -4.27 14.03
C GLY A 58 -29.97 -4.14 14.83
N ALA A 59 -29.51 -5.23 15.45
CA ALA A 59 -28.28 -5.22 16.24
C ALA A 59 -27.10 -4.83 15.36
N ARG A 60 -26.31 -3.87 15.83
CA ARG A 60 -25.10 -3.41 15.16
C ARG A 60 -23.89 -4.03 15.83
N CYS A 61 -22.88 -4.37 15.04
CA CYS A 61 -21.56 -4.71 15.52
C CYS A 61 -20.52 -3.76 14.95
N ARG A 62 -19.49 -3.50 15.71
CA ARG A 62 -18.30 -2.77 15.29
C ARG A 62 -17.19 -3.79 15.06
N SER A 63 -16.63 -3.82 13.86
CA SER A 63 -15.49 -4.66 13.50
C SER A 63 -14.28 -3.78 13.31
N GLU A 64 -13.31 -3.89 14.21
CA GLU A 64 -12.02 -3.19 14.08
C GLU A 64 -11.10 -4.06 13.20
N VAL A 65 -10.65 -3.50 12.09
CA VAL A 65 -9.81 -4.19 11.10
C VAL A 65 -8.36 -3.76 11.21
N LEU A 66 -8.10 -2.48 11.50
CA LEU A 66 -6.78 -1.98 11.88
C LEU A 66 -6.85 -1.44 13.30
N HIS A 67 -5.83 -1.73 14.11
CA HIS A 67 -5.75 -1.24 15.47
C HIS A 67 -4.33 -0.86 15.84
N ASP A 68 -4.17 0.36 16.35
CA ASP A 68 -2.92 0.92 16.88
C ASP A 68 -1.71 0.72 15.95
N LEU A 69 -1.93 0.83 14.63
CA LEU A 69 -0.92 0.58 13.62
C LEU A 69 0.02 1.77 13.52
N THR A 70 1.31 1.51 13.64
CA THR A 70 2.37 2.51 13.43
C THR A 70 3.39 1.97 12.44
N LEU A 71 3.72 2.75 11.42
CA LEU A 71 4.78 2.46 10.43
C LEU A 71 5.30 3.74 9.78
N SER A 72 6.46 3.65 9.14
CA SER A 72 7.01 4.78 8.39
C SER A 72 7.76 4.31 7.14
N VAL A 73 7.70 5.12 6.08
CA VAL A 73 8.49 4.95 4.85
C VAL A 73 9.35 6.19 4.64
N HIS A 74 10.63 6.00 4.35
CA HIS A 74 11.58 7.07 4.08
C HIS A 74 11.73 7.32 2.57
N GLU A 75 12.30 8.45 2.21
CA GLU A 75 12.76 8.67 0.83
C GLU A 75 13.87 7.69 0.47
N GLY A 76 13.81 7.13 -0.73
CA GLY A 76 14.77 6.13 -1.17
C GLY A 76 14.55 4.72 -0.60
N GLU A 77 13.46 4.50 0.13
CA GLU A 77 13.18 3.24 0.82
C GLU A 77 12.06 2.44 0.16
N LEU A 78 12.24 1.12 0.15
CA LEU A 78 11.17 0.16 -0.08
C LEU A 78 10.87 -0.59 1.22
N LEU A 79 9.74 -0.26 1.85
CA LEU A 79 9.21 -1.00 3.00
C LEU A 79 8.22 -2.06 2.52
N ALA A 80 8.49 -3.33 2.84
CA ALA A 80 7.55 -4.41 2.57
C ALA A 80 6.65 -4.68 3.79
N VAL A 81 5.33 -4.66 3.60
CA VAL A 81 4.33 -5.11 4.58
C VAL A 81 3.92 -6.53 4.22
N VAL A 82 4.33 -7.50 5.04
CA VAL A 82 4.10 -8.92 4.78
C VAL A 82 3.19 -9.52 5.85
N GLY A 83 2.28 -10.41 5.45
CA GLY A 83 1.38 -11.07 6.38
C GLY A 83 0.32 -11.90 5.68
N ALA A 84 -0.47 -12.65 6.46
CA ALA A 84 -1.51 -13.54 5.94
C ALA A 84 -2.58 -12.78 5.13
N SER A 85 -3.22 -13.48 4.19
CA SER A 85 -4.38 -12.93 3.48
C SER A 85 -5.52 -12.64 4.45
N GLY A 86 -6.25 -11.54 4.22
CA GLY A 86 -7.36 -11.15 5.10
C GLY A 86 -6.96 -10.45 6.40
N SER A 87 -5.68 -10.19 6.64
CA SER A 87 -5.22 -9.53 7.87
C SER A 87 -5.49 -8.01 7.94
N GLY A 88 -6.03 -7.37 6.88
CA GLY A 88 -6.33 -5.94 6.85
C GLY A 88 -5.38 -5.09 5.99
N LYS A 89 -4.41 -5.70 5.27
CA LYS A 89 -3.41 -4.95 4.48
C LYS A 89 -3.99 -4.05 3.40
N THR A 90 -5.04 -4.49 2.70
CA THR A 90 -5.75 -3.67 1.70
C THR A 90 -6.46 -2.48 2.37
N VAL A 91 -7.03 -2.68 3.57
CA VAL A 91 -7.63 -1.58 4.34
C VAL A 91 -6.57 -0.53 4.73
N LEU A 92 -5.33 -0.96 5.00
CA LEU A 92 -4.21 -0.04 5.19
C LEU A 92 -3.94 0.77 3.91
N ALA A 93 -3.86 0.12 2.74
CA ALA A 93 -3.66 0.83 1.47
C ALA A 93 -4.77 1.85 1.20
N ASP A 94 -6.03 1.47 1.40
CA ASP A 94 -7.20 2.35 1.23
C ASP A 94 -7.15 3.52 2.21
N ALA A 95 -6.79 3.27 3.48
CA ALA A 95 -6.65 4.30 4.49
C ALA A 95 -5.58 5.34 4.10
N LEU A 96 -4.43 4.90 3.62
CA LEU A 96 -3.34 5.76 3.16
C LEU A 96 -3.71 6.55 1.89
N MET A 97 -4.62 6.04 1.09
CA MET A 97 -5.20 6.75 -0.05
C MET A 97 -6.33 7.70 0.36
N GLY A 98 -6.75 7.72 1.63
CA GLY A 98 -7.92 8.47 2.08
C GLY A 98 -9.22 7.96 1.44
N GLN A 99 -9.29 6.65 1.16
CA GLN A 99 -10.46 5.97 0.62
C GLN A 99 -11.17 5.23 1.76
N TYR A 100 -12.19 5.88 2.32
CA TYR A 100 -12.94 5.32 3.43
C TYR A 100 -14.37 5.03 3.00
N GLU A 101 -14.90 3.88 3.41
CA GLU A 101 -16.32 3.60 3.31
C GLU A 101 -17.11 4.51 4.25
N THR A 102 -18.38 4.75 3.94
CA THR A 102 -19.25 5.68 4.71
C THR A 102 -19.52 5.22 6.14
N ASN A 103 -19.34 3.93 6.41
CA ASN A 103 -19.46 3.30 7.74
C ASN A 103 -18.12 3.06 8.43
N ALA A 104 -17.02 3.59 7.88
CA ALA A 104 -15.70 3.49 8.48
C ALA A 104 -15.47 4.61 9.49
N GLU A 105 -14.97 4.27 10.66
CA GLU A 105 -14.39 5.17 11.65
C GLU A 105 -12.87 5.03 11.60
N VAL A 106 -12.16 6.12 11.33
CA VAL A 106 -10.70 6.15 11.22
C VAL A 106 -10.14 7.08 12.28
N THR A 107 -9.20 6.57 13.07
CA THR A 107 -8.50 7.32 14.13
C THR A 107 -7.00 7.18 13.96
N GLY A 108 -6.22 8.02 14.65
CA GLY A 108 -4.77 8.10 14.49
C GLY A 108 -4.35 9.23 13.56
N SER A 109 -3.09 9.22 13.13
CA SER A 109 -2.50 10.29 12.33
C SER A 109 -1.73 9.74 11.14
N ILE A 110 -1.90 10.37 9.98
CA ILE A 110 -1.13 10.10 8.77
C ILE A 110 -0.39 11.38 8.40
N TRP A 111 0.90 11.28 8.19
CA TRP A 111 1.79 12.37 7.79
C TRP A 111 2.43 12.06 6.46
N PHE A 112 2.41 13.00 5.55
CA PHE A 112 3.09 12.89 4.27
C PHE A 112 4.00 14.11 4.09
N ASP A 113 5.29 13.86 3.91
CA ASP A 113 6.31 14.90 3.75
C ASP A 113 6.26 15.94 4.92
N GLY A 114 6.20 15.42 6.16
CA GLY A 114 6.13 16.24 7.37
C GLY A 114 4.81 17.01 7.59
N THR A 115 3.81 16.80 6.73
CA THR A 115 2.51 17.48 6.83
C THR A 115 1.42 16.50 7.22
N ALA A 116 0.65 16.82 8.27
CA ALA A 116 -0.51 16.01 8.68
C ALA A 116 -1.58 15.98 7.59
N GLN A 117 -2.12 14.81 7.32
CA GLN A 117 -3.08 14.56 6.27
C GLN A 117 -4.43 14.13 6.83
N ASP A 118 -5.49 14.68 6.27
CA ASP A 118 -6.87 14.19 6.40
C ASP A 118 -7.31 13.50 5.09
N ALA A 119 -8.50 12.92 5.07
CA ALA A 119 -9.03 12.25 3.88
C ALA A 119 -9.07 13.16 2.65
N ALA A 120 -9.39 14.45 2.81
CA ALA A 120 -9.47 15.40 1.72
C ALA A 120 -8.09 15.77 1.16
N SER A 121 -7.07 15.92 2.01
CA SER A 121 -5.69 16.19 1.60
C SER A 121 -5.06 14.96 0.96
N LEU A 122 -5.26 13.76 1.49
CA LEU A 122 -4.86 12.50 0.86
C LEU A 122 -5.49 12.34 -0.54
N ALA A 123 -6.79 12.66 -0.68
CA ALA A 123 -7.45 12.63 -1.98
C ALA A 123 -6.81 13.57 -3.00
N ARG A 124 -6.29 14.73 -2.56
CA ARG A 124 -5.56 15.67 -3.45
C ARG A 124 -4.17 15.16 -3.84
N LEU A 125 -3.54 14.30 -3.03
CA LEU A 125 -2.22 13.72 -3.33
C LEU A 125 -2.29 12.57 -4.34
N ARG A 126 -3.47 11.99 -4.58
CA ARG A 126 -3.62 10.86 -5.51
C ARG A 126 -3.11 11.21 -6.91
N GLY A 127 -2.30 10.32 -7.45
CA GLY A 127 -1.77 10.41 -8.81
C GLY A 127 -0.65 11.43 -9.02
N HIS A 128 -0.11 12.09 -7.97
CA HIS A 128 1.07 12.96 -8.09
C HIS A 128 1.93 13.05 -6.82
N GLY A 129 1.37 12.89 -5.65
CA GLY A 129 2.12 12.71 -4.40
C GLY A 129 2.21 11.23 -4.07
N ILE A 130 1.06 10.57 -4.11
CA ILE A 130 0.91 9.15 -3.80
C ILE A 130 0.20 8.47 -4.97
N SER A 131 0.75 7.35 -5.47
CA SER A 131 0.09 6.47 -6.44
C SER A 131 -0.16 5.10 -5.83
N LEU A 132 -1.27 4.46 -6.25
CA LEU A 132 -1.65 3.12 -5.84
C LEU A 132 -1.57 2.16 -7.03
N VAL A 133 -0.91 1.03 -6.83
CA VAL A 133 -1.10 -0.18 -7.63
C VAL A 133 -2.08 -1.06 -6.87
N PRO A 134 -3.37 -1.13 -7.27
CA PRO A 134 -4.37 -1.84 -6.50
C PRO A 134 -4.31 -3.35 -6.74
N GLN A 135 -4.82 -4.12 -5.77
CA GLN A 135 -4.90 -5.57 -5.85
C GLN A 135 -5.81 -6.06 -6.99
N SER A 136 -6.97 -5.42 -7.21
CA SER A 136 -7.92 -5.84 -8.24
C SER A 136 -7.69 -5.14 -9.57
N VAL A 137 -7.73 -5.91 -10.63
CA VAL A 137 -7.74 -5.39 -12.01
C VAL A 137 -9.04 -4.68 -12.38
N ASP A 138 -10.11 -4.85 -11.58
CA ASP A 138 -11.39 -4.16 -11.75
C ASP A 138 -11.30 -2.64 -11.48
N ASN A 139 -10.17 -2.18 -10.96
CA ASN A 139 -9.87 -0.75 -10.83
C ASN A 139 -9.58 -0.05 -12.17
N LEU A 140 -9.41 -0.82 -13.26
CA LEU A 140 -9.38 -0.23 -14.60
C LEU A 140 -10.79 0.19 -15.01
N ASP A 141 -10.94 1.39 -15.57
CA ASP A 141 -12.22 1.88 -16.09
C ASP A 141 -12.64 1.03 -17.33
N PRO A 142 -13.73 0.25 -17.25
CA PRO A 142 -14.13 -0.64 -18.33
C PRO A 142 -14.55 0.10 -19.60
N LEU A 143 -14.86 1.39 -19.51
CA LEU A 143 -15.32 2.22 -20.63
C LEU A 143 -14.21 3.06 -21.28
N MET A 144 -13.01 3.06 -20.67
CA MET A 144 -11.86 3.82 -21.17
C MET A 144 -10.83 2.89 -21.82
N ARG A 145 -10.22 3.32 -22.91
CA ARG A 145 -9.15 2.55 -23.58
C ARG A 145 -7.90 2.48 -22.72
N VAL A 146 -7.21 1.37 -22.79
CA VAL A 146 -5.98 1.10 -22.01
C VAL A 146 -4.94 2.22 -22.14
N GLY A 147 -4.65 2.65 -23.38
CA GLY A 147 -3.68 3.71 -23.60
C GLY A 147 -4.10 5.05 -23.00
N GLU A 148 -5.39 5.35 -22.92
CA GLU A 148 -5.91 6.56 -22.31
C GLU A 148 -5.77 6.50 -20.79
N GLN A 149 -6.03 5.33 -20.19
CA GLN A 149 -5.86 5.12 -18.75
C GLN A 149 -4.40 5.25 -18.34
N VAL A 150 -3.47 4.60 -19.07
CA VAL A 150 -2.03 4.70 -18.77
C VAL A 150 -1.54 6.14 -18.91
N ARG A 151 -1.91 6.84 -19.99
CA ARG A 151 -1.48 8.24 -20.18
C ARG A 151 -2.05 9.18 -19.14
N GLY A 152 -3.26 8.90 -18.64
CA GLY A 152 -3.98 9.82 -17.77
C GLY A 152 -4.30 11.17 -18.45
N VAL A 153 -4.66 12.16 -17.63
CA VAL A 153 -5.04 13.50 -18.13
C VAL A 153 -3.82 14.40 -18.23
N PRO A 154 -3.56 15.01 -19.42
CA PRO A 154 -2.46 15.95 -19.58
C PRO A 154 -2.61 17.17 -18.65
N ARG A 155 -1.52 17.53 -17.98
CA ARG A 155 -1.44 18.63 -17.01
C ARG A 155 -0.85 19.89 -17.65
N GLY A 156 -1.20 21.03 -17.09
CA GLY A 156 -0.68 22.34 -17.50
C GLY A 156 -1.74 23.45 -17.38
N SER A 157 -1.28 24.66 -17.10
CA SER A 157 -2.11 25.86 -16.97
C SER A 157 -2.54 26.42 -18.33
N SER A 158 -1.70 26.23 -19.36
CA SER A 158 -1.96 26.67 -20.72
C SER A 158 -2.21 25.51 -21.69
N ARG A 159 -2.78 25.83 -22.86
CA ARG A 159 -2.97 24.85 -23.95
C ARG A 159 -1.63 24.29 -24.46
N ALA A 160 -0.59 25.15 -24.50
CA ALA A 160 0.74 24.75 -24.94
C ALA A 160 1.37 23.76 -23.97
N GLU A 161 1.30 24.02 -22.67
CA GLU A 161 1.80 23.12 -21.61
C GLU A 161 1.08 21.77 -21.64
N ARG A 162 -0.26 21.76 -21.72
CA ARG A 162 -1.02 20.50 -21.82
C ARG A 162 -0.65 19.71 -23.07
N ARG A 163 -0.37 20.37 -24.19
CA ARG A 163 0.07 19.69 -25.42
C ARG A 163 1.47 19.09 -25.27
N ALA A 164 2.39 19.81 -24.63
CA ALA A 164 3.74 19.32 -24.37
C ALA A 164 3.70 18.13 -23.39
N ASP A 165 2.91 18.22 -22.33
CA ASP A 165 2.71 17.12 -21.38
C ASP A 165 2.08 15.89 -22.04
N ALA A 166 1.08 16.07 -22.90
CA ALA A 166 0.48 14.98 -23.66
C ALA A 166 1.49 14.24 -24.54
N ALA A 167 2.42 14.99 -25.18
CA ALA A 167 3.48 14.40 -26.00
C ALA A 167 4.49 13.61 -25.13
N ARG A 168 4.89 14.14 -23.98
CA ARG A 168 5.75 13.47 -23.01
C ARG A 168 5.12 12.17 -22.49
N ARG A 169 3.85 12.23 -22.08
CA ARG A 169 3.09 11.06 -21.58
C ARG A 169 2.95 9.97 -22.66
N LEU A 170 2.74 10.37 -23.92
CA LEU A 170 2.69 9.42 -25.03
C LEU A 170 4.03 8.72 -25.25
N ALA A 171 5.14 9.46 -25.20
CA ALA A 171 6.49 8.87 -25.29
C ALA A 171 6.73 7.89 -24.13
N ARG A 172 6.46 8.30 -22.90
CA ARG A 172 6.60 7.48 -21.70
C ARG A 172 5.72 6.23 -21.74
N GLN A 173 4.48 6.33 -22.23
CA GLN A 173 3.61 5.17 -22.43
C GLN A 173 4.26 4.13 -23.34
N ARG A 174 4.85 4.55 -24.45
CA ARG A 174 5.49 3.62 -25.40
C ARG A 174 6.69 2.91 -24.77
N GLU A 175 7.48 3.61 -23.97
CA GLU A 175 8.58 3.03 -23.22
C GLU A 175 8.08 1.97 -22.24
N LEU A 176 7.03 2.29 -21.45
CA LEU A 176 6.42 1.36 -20.52
C LEU A 176 5.80 0.15 -21.22
N PHE A 177 5.08 0.36 -22.34
CA PHE A 177 4.53 -0.76 -23.11
C PHE A 177 5.62 -1.70 -23.60
N ALA A 178 6.73 -1.17 -24.12
CA ALA A 178 7.87 -1.96 -24.57
C ALA A 178 8.54 -2.70 -23.40
N SER A 179 8.77 -2.02 -22.27
CA SER A 179 9.38 -2.60 -21.06
C SER A 179 8.55 -3.76 -20.50
N TYR A 180 7.23 -3.62 -20.48
CA TYR A 180 6.32 -4.67 -20.00
C TYR A 180 5.87 -5.66 -21.07
N GLY A 181 6.48 -5.64 -22.25
CA GLY A 181 6.19 -6.59 -23.34
C GLY A 181 4.73 -6.54 -23.82
N LEU A 182 4.14 -5.35 -23.83
CA LEU A 182 2.81 -5.12 -24.42
C LEU A 182 2.93 -4.51 -25.82
N ASP A 183 2.22 -5.12 -26.79
CA ASP A 183 2.14 -4.61 -28.14
C ASP A 183 1.44 -3.23 -28.16
N GLU A 184 1.86 -2.33 -29.04
CA GLU A 184 1.23 -0.99 -29.20
C GLU A 184 -0.28 -1.10 -29.51
N GLN A 185 -0.73 -2.19 -30.11
CA GLN A 185 -2.16 -2.41 -30.39
C GLN A 185 -2.99 -2.49 -29.11
N VAL A 186 -2.37 -2.91 -27.98
CA VAL A 186 -3.04 -3.01 -26.67
C VAL A 186 -3.55 -1.65 -26.20
N GLU A 187 -2.92 -0.54 -26.60
CA GLU A 187 -3.39 0.80 -26.25
C GLU A 187 -4.85 1.08 -26.68
N ARG A 188 -5.32 0.40 -27.74
CA ARG A 188 -6.66 0.57 -28.31
C ARG A 188 -7.71 -0.34 -27.69
N LEU A 189 -7.27 -1.33 -26.93
CA LEU A 189 -8.16 -2.29 -26.26
C LEU A 189 -8.84 -1.66 -25.05
N TYR A 190 -9.91 -2.27 -24.62
CA TYR A 190 -10.59 -2.01 -23.37
C TYR A 190 -10.19 -3.06 -22.32
N PRO A 191 -10.33 -2.78 -21.01
CA PRO A 191 -9.94 -3.71 -19.95
C PRO A 191 -10.52 -5.14 -20.10
N HIS A 192 -11.77 -5.27 -20.49
CA HIS A 192 -12.43 -6.57 -20.71
C HIS A 192 -11.83 -7.41 -21.87
N GLN A 193 -10.97 -6.83 -22.69
CA GLN A 193 -10.28 -7.51 -23.79
C GLN A 193 -8.87 -7.97 -23.40
N LEU A 194 -8.43 -7.65 -22.18
CA LEU A 194 -7.12 -8.01 -21.65
C LEU A 194 -7.15 -9.37 -20.95
N SER A 195 -6.03 -10.09 -20.98
CA SER A 195 -5.80 -11.17 -20.01
C SER A 195 -5.53 -10.58 -18.63
N GLY A 196 -5.70 -11.38 -17.56
CA GLY A 196 -5.40 -10.93 -16.18
C GLY A 196 -3.99 -10.39 -16.02
N GLY A 197 -2.98 -11.06 -16.60
CA GLY A 197 -1.59 -10.60 -16.59
C GLY A 197 -1.37 -9.30 -17.37
N MET A 198 -2.07 -9.10 -18.52
CA MET A 198 -2.02 -7.82 -19.23
C MET A 198 -2.63 -6.69 -18.40
N ALA A 199 -3.79 -6.93 -17.80
CA ALA A 199 -4.46 -5.93 -16.96
C ALA A 199 -3.60 -5.53 -15.75
N ARG A 200 -2.92 -6.49 -15.12
CA ARG A 200 -1.99 -6.22 -14.01
C ARG A 200 -0.82 -5.33 -14.45
N ARG A 201 -0.20 -5.63 -15.60
CA ARG A 201 0.86 -4.80 -16.17
C ARG A 201 0.38 -3.38 -16.48
N VAL A 202 -0.84 -3.25 -16.97
CA VAL A 202 -1.46 -1.92 -17.22
C VAL A 202 -1.62 -1.12 -15.92
N LEU A 203 -2.05 -1.74 -14.80
CA LEU A 203 -2.14 -1.07 -13.51
C LEU A 203 -0.78 -0.57 -13.01
N LEU A 204 0.26 -1.39 -13.13
CA LEU A 204 1.64 -1.00 -12.80
C LEU A 204 2.08 0.21 -13.65
N MET A 205 1.85 0.14 -14.96
CA MET A 205 2.18 1.27 -15.85
C MET A 205 1.43 2.54 -15.50
N CYS A 206 0.16 2.46 -15.06
CA CYS A 206 -0.60 3.64 -14.60
C CYS A 206 0.06 4.29 -13.39
N ALA A 207 0.53 3.50 -12.42
CA ALA A 207 1.20 4.01 -11.23
C ALA A 207 2.57 4.63 -11.56
N LEU A 208 3.37 3.98 -12.40
CA LEU A 208 4.70 4.44 -12.82
C LEU A 208 4.65 5.66 -13.76
N MET A 209 3.53 5.86 -14.48
CA MET A 209 3.33 7.00 -15.37
C MET A 209 3.30 8.33 -14.64
N GLU A 210 2.76 8.37 -13.43
CA GLU A 210 2.46 9.58 -12.70
C GLU A 210 3.68 10.19 -11.98
N GLU A 211 4.82 9.45 -11.90
CA GLU A 211 6.06 9.88 -11.22
C GLU A 211 5.76 10.44 -9.81
N PRO A 212 5.04 9.68 -8.94
CA PRO A 212 4.69 10.15 -7.61
C PRO A 212 5.93 10.21 -6.71
N ARG A 213 5.79 10.72 -5.48
CA ARG A 213 6.85 10.59 -4.47
C ARG A 213 6.76 9.26 -3.71
N LEU A 214 5.53 8.72 -3.54
CA LEU A 214 5.27 7.45 -2.88
C LEU A 214 4.42 6.55 -3.78
N ILE A 215 4.84 5.30 -3.94
CA ILE A 215 4.02 4.24 -4.54
C ILE A 215 3.58 3.29 -3.43
N ILE A 216 2.27 3.08 -3.31
CA ILE A 216 1.68 1.99 -2.54
C ILE A 216 1.35 0.88 -3.53
N ALA A 217 1.96 -0.29 -3.39
CA ALA A 217 1.73 -1.43 -4.26
C ALA A 217 1.06 -2.55 -3.45
N ASP A 218 -0.26 -2.72 -3.65
CA ASP A 218 -1.04 -3.76 -2.97
C ASP A 218 -1.13 -5.00 -3.86
N GLU A 219 -0.40 -6.04 -3.49
CA GLU A 219 -0.29 -7.31 -4.20
C GLU A 219 -0.01 -7.12 -5.72
N PRO A 220 1.12 -6.49 -6.11
CA PRO A 220 1.36 -6.13 -7.50
C PRO A 220 1.66 -7.33 -8.42
N THR A 221 2.05 -8.49 -7.88
CA THR A 221 2.60 -9.63 -8.63
C THR A 221 1.63 -10.77 -8.94
N PRO A 222 0.52 -11.03 -8.21
CA PRO A 222 -0.37 -12.15 -8.51
C PRO A 222 -0.87 -12.14 -9.95
N GLY A 223 -0.81 -13.32 -10.62
CA GLY A 223 -1.24 -13.47 -12.01
C GLY A 223 -0.20 -13.05 -13.06
N LEU A 224 0.99 -12.63 -12.64
CA LEU A 224 2.17 -12.50 -13.49
C LEU A 224 2.98 -13.82 -13.47
N ASP A 225 3.67 -14.13 -14.56
CA ASP A 225 4.75 -15.11 -14.50
C ASP A 225 5.93 -14.58 -13.69
N LEU A 226 6.85 -15.48 -13.30
CA LEU A 226 7.94 -15.13 -12.41
C LEU A 226 8.84 -13.99 -12.95
N ASP A 227 9.14 -14.02 -14.24
CA ASP A 227 10.03 -13.03 -14.87
C ASP A 227 9.39 -11.64 -14.85
N LEU A 228 8.08 -11.55 -15.14
CA LEU A 228 7.33 -10.31 -15.07
C LEU A 228 7.10 -9.84 -13.63
N ALA A 229 6.90 -10.76 -12.68
CA ALA A 229 6.79 -10.42 -11.27
C ALA A 229 8.11 -9.80 -10.74
N VAL A 230 9.24 -10.42 -11.08
CA VAL A 230 10.56 -9.89 -10.74
C VAL A 230 10.78 -8.54 -11.39
N HIS A 231 10.49 -8.39 -12.68
CA HIS A 231 10.62 -7.11 -13.39
C HIS A 231 9.78 -5.99 -12.75
N ALA A 232 8.54 -6.30 -12.38
CA ALA A 232 7.68 -5.33 -11.69
C ALA A 232 8.25 -4.87 -10.33
N LEU A 233 8.84 -5.80 -9.57
CA LEU A 233 9.47 -5.46 -8.29
C LEU A 233 10.80 -4.71 -8.49
N ASP A 234 11.58 -5.05 -9.51
CA ASP A 234 12.81 -4.34 -9.86
C ASP A 234 12.50 -2.89 -10.27
N ASP A 235 11.39 -2.64 -10.99
CA ASP A 235 10.93 -1.27 -11.31
C ASP A 235 10.54 -0.49 -10.05
N LEU A 236 9.85 -1.11 -9.09
CA LEU A 236 9.54 -0.49 -7.79
C LEU A 236 10.83 -0.20 -7.00
N ARG A 237 11.81 -1.10 -7.05
CA ARG A 237 13.11 -0.88 -6.43
C ARG A 237 13.86 0.28 -7.09
N ALA A 238 13.91 0.31 -8.42
CA ALA A 238 14.54 1.40 -9.18
C ALA A 238 13.87 2.75 -8.89
N PHE A 239 12.54 2.77 -8.71
CA PHE A 239 11.83 3.98 -8.31
C PHE A 239 12.26 4.46 -6.92
N ALA A 240 12.43 3.53 -5.95
CA ALA A 240 12.93 3.89 -4.63
C ALA A 240 14.40 4.35 -4.69
N ASP A 241 15.27 3.67 -5.46
CA ASP A 241 16.67 4.06 -5.64
C ASP A 241 16.82 5.45 -6.29
N ALA A 242 15.83 5.88 -7.06
CA ALA A 242 15.76 7.23 -7.62
C ALA A 242 15.27 8.30 -6.61
N GLY A 243 15.01 7.93 -5.36
CA GLY A 243 14.62 8.84 -4.27
C GLY A 243 13.12 8.83 -3.95
N GLY A 244 12.32 8.00 -4.63
CA GLY A 244 10.91 7.76 -4.25
C GLY A 244 10.80 6.89 -3.00
N GLY A 245 9.60 6.83 -2.40
CA GLY A 245 9.27 5.86 -1.36
C GLY A 245 8.36 4.77 -1.92
N VAL A 246 8.51 3.52 -1.46
CA VAL A 246 7.63 2.42 -1.83
C VAL A 246 7.11 1.72 -0.59
N LEU A 247 5.80 1.55 -0.49
CA LEU A 247 5.14 0.65 0.43
C LEU A 247 4.63 -0.56 -0.36
N LEU A 248 5.35 -1.68 -0.28
CA LEU A 248 4.99 -2.93 -0.94
C LEU A 248 4.17 -3.80 0.02
N ILE A 249 2.92 -4.03 -0.28
CA ILE A 249 2.05 -4.95 0.46
C ILE A 249 2.01 -6.26 -0.31
N THR A 250 2.40 -7.36 0.33
CA THR A 250 2.36 -8.68 -0.30
C THR A 250 2.30 -9.82 0.73
N HIS A 251 1.85 -10.98 0.29
CA HIS A 251 1.98 -12.23 1.04
C HIS A 251 3.20 -13.06 0.57
N ASP A 252 3.83 -12.67 -0.54
CA ASP A 252 5.05 -13.31 -1.05
C ASP A 252 6.29 -12.69 -0.42
N ILE A 253 6.75 -13.32 0.67
CA ILE A 253 7.90 -12.83 1.43
C ILE A 253 9.20 -12.97 0.64
N GLU A 254 9.39 -14.05 -0.11
CA GLU A 254 10.64 -14.29 -0.84
C GLU A 254 10.88 -13.20 -1.87
N LEU A 255 9.86 -12.86 -2.63
CA LEU A 255 9.92 -11.76 -3.59
C LEU A 255 10.11 -10.41 -2.88
N ALA A 256 9.44 -10.18 -1.75
CA ALA A 256 9.60 -8.96 -0.98
C ALA A 256 11.04 -8.78 -0.46
N LEU A 257 11.65 -9.84 0.09
CA LEU A 257 13.02 -9.82 0.63
C LEU A 257 14.10 -9.51 -0.42
N ARG A 258 13.83 -9.72 -1.71
CA ARG A 258 14.75 -9.38 -2.80
C ARG A 258 14.90 -7.89 -3.03
N VAL A 259 13.85 -7.12 -2.78
CA VAL A 259 13.76 -5.70 -3.17
C VAL A 259 13.61 -4.75 -1.99
N ALA A 260 13.16 -5.23 -0.83
CA ALA A 260 12.91 -4.39 0.34
C ALA A 260 14.19 -4.01 1.09
N ASP A 261 14.16 -2.86 1.74
CA ASP A 261 15.14 -2.43 2.74
C ASP A 261 14.73 -2.89 4.13
N ARG A 262 13.44 -2.77 4.43
CA ARG A 262 12.82 -3.16 5.70
C ARG A 262 11.54 -3.95 5.46
N VAL A 263 11.19 -4.76 6.44
CA VAL A 263 9.97 -5.57 6.45
C VAL A 263 9.17 -5.25 7.71
N ALA A 264 7.91 -4.92 7.53
CA ALA A 264 6.90 -4.83 8.57
C ALA A 264 6.03 -6.10 8.52
N VAL A 265 6.14 -6.92 9.54
CA VAL A 265 5.33 -8.15 9.67
C VAL A 265 3.98 -7.76 10.22
N PHE A 266 2.95 -8.02 9.41
CA PHE A 266 1.57 -7.62 9.66
C PHE A 266 0.73 -8.82 10.11
N ARG A 267 0.06 -8.69 11.24
CA ARG A 267 -0.84 -9.71 11.78
C ARG A 267 -2.02 -9.06 12.48
N ASP A 268 -3.21 -9.59 12.26
CA ASP A 268 -4.43 -9.23 12.99
C ASP A 268 -4.66 -7.70 13.07
N GLY A 269 -4.47 -6.98 11.96
CA GLY A 269 -4.73 -5.53 11.87
C GLY A 269 -3.62 -4.61 12.36
N THR A 270 -2.46 -5.12 12.77
CA THR A 270 -1.34 -4.29 13.24
C THR A 270 0.02 -4.79 12.78
N VAL A 271 1.06 -3.98 12.94
CA VAL A 271 2.45 -4.36 12.72
C VAL A 271 3.00 -4.97 14.00
N VAL A 272 3.30 -6.27 13.98
CA VAL A 272 3.81 -7.00 15.16
C VAL A 272 5.33 -6.98 15.25
N GLU A 273 6.03 -6.78 14.15
CA GLU A 273 7.48 -6.61 14.09
C GLU A 273 7.89 -5.81 12.86
N GLU A 274 8.82 -4.89 13.03
CA GLU A 274 9.46 -4.16 11.95
C GLU A 274 10.98 -4.35 12.07
N THR A 275 11.61 -4.78 10.96
CA THR A 275 13.04 -5.12 10.97
C THR A 275 13.66 -4.96 9.58
N GLY A 276 14.99 -4.84 9.51
CA GLY A 276 15.72 -4.87 8.24
C GLY A 276 15.70 -6.25 7.60
N VAL A 277 15.78 -6.32 6.27
CA VAL A 277 15.77 -7.58 5.50
C VAL A 277 16.82 -8.57 6.01
N GLY A 278 17.99 -8.10 6.48
CA GLY A 278 19.04 -8.96 7.03
C GLY A 278 18.59 -9.84 8.20
N SER A 279 17.55 -9.45 8.95
CA SER A 279 17.03 -10.26 10.06
C SER A 279 16.30 -11.52 9.59
N PHE A 280 15.89 -11.57 8.32
CA PHE A 280 15.31 -12.76 7.72
C PHE A 280 16.36 -13.79 7.23
N SER A 281 17.65 -13.56 7.49
CA SER A 281 18.70 -14.56 7.21
C SER A 281 18.69 -15.74 8.18
N ALA A 282 18.12 -15.56 9.40
CA ALA A 282 17.98 -16.62 10.39
C ALA A 282 16.81 -16.31 11.35
N PRO A 283 16.04 -17.34 11.77
CA PRO A 283 14.84 -17.12 12.60
C PRO A 283 15.15 -16.55 13.99
N GLU A 284 16.36 -16.77 14.50
CA GLU A 284 16.81 -16.28 15.81
C GLU A 284 16.97 -14.74 15.83
N LEU A 285 17.10 -14.11 14.68
CA LEU A 285 17.19 -12.67 14.54
C LEU A 285 15.81 -11.98 14.58
N LEU A 286 14.74 -12.76 14.40
CA LEU A 286 13.36 -12.30 14.48
C LEU A 286 12.85 -12.34 15.93
N ARG A 287 12.22 -11.28 16.37
CA ARG A 287 11.79 -11.13 17.77
C ARG A 287 10.42 -11.76 18.03
N HIS A 288 9.46 -11.49 17.11
CA HIS A 288 8.08 -11.93 17.30
C HIS A 288 7.91 -13.42 16.90
N PRO A 289 7.16 -14.23 17.67
CA PRO A 289 6.94 -15.64 17.35
C PRO A 289 6.30 -15.87 15.98
N PHE A 290 5.37 -14.97 15.56
CA PHE A 290 4.74 -15.03 14.25
C PHE A 290 5.74 -14.78 13.11
N SER A 291 6.69 -13.86 13.28
CA SER A 291 7.75 -13.61 12.27
C SER A 291 8.62 -14.83 12.08
N ARG A 292 8.95 -15.54 13.16
CA ARG A 292 9.69 -16.81 13.11
C ARG A 292 8.88 -17.92 12.42
N ALA A 293 7.58 -18.03 12.76
CA ALA A 293 6.72 -18.99 12.09
C ALA A 293 6.60 -18.71 10.59
N LEU A 294 6.53 -17.44 10.23
CA LEU A 294 6.50 -16.97 8.84
C LEU A 294 7.79 -17.31 8.10
N TRP A 295 8.96 -17.15 8.74
CA TRP A 295 10.26 -17.58 8.22
C TRP A 295 10.32 -19.08 7.91
N HIS A 296 9.83 -19.91 8.85
CA HIS A 296 9.79 -21.36 8.65
C HIS A 296 8.76 -21.78 7.57
N ALA A 297 7.78 -20.97 7.26
CA ALA A 297 6.80 -21.24 6.22
C ALA A 297 7.29 -20.88 4.81
N MET A 298 8.46 -20.21 4.67
CA MET A 298 9.00 -19.88 3.37
C MET A 298 9.50 -21.15 2.65
N PRO A 299 9.32 -21.25 1.32
CA PRO A 299 9.88 -22.32 0.52
C PRO A 299 11.39 -22.45 0.75
N GLY A 300 11.89 -23.68 0.95
CA GLY A 300 13.33 -23.93 1.20
C GLY A 300 13.77 -23.83 2.66
N HIS A 301 12.90 -23.38 3.56
CA HIS A 301 13.12 -23.47 5.00
C HIS A 301 12.30 -24.63 5.57
N ASP A 302 12.97 -25.61 6.21
CA ASP A 302 12.32 -26.83 6.69
C ASP A 302 11.18 -26.54 7.67
N PHE A 303 10.00 -27.09 7.39
CA PHE A 303 8.90 -27.25 8.35
C PHE A 303 9.27 -28.20 9.53
N ALA A 304 10.53 -28.21 9.93
CA ALA A 304 11.03 -29.05 11.01
C ALA A 304 10.41 -28.59 12.34
N THR A 305 9.29 -29.27 12.69
CA THR A 305 8.80 -29.45 14.06
C THR A 305 8.83 -28.20 14.96
N PHE A 306 7.97 -27.24 14.68
CA PHE A 306 7.46 -26.43 15.77
C PHE A 306 6.48 -27.31 16.56
N GLY A 307 6.98 -27.87 17.68
CA GLY A 307 6.10 -28.43 18.70
C GLY A 307 5.12 -27.34 19.09
N MET A 308 3.84 -27.56 18.78
CA MET A 308 2.75 -26.73 19.22
C MET A 308 2.74 -26.75 20.76
N VAL A 309 3.36 -25.75 21.37
CA VAL A 309 3.07 -25.39 22.75
C VAL A 309 1.73 -24.69 22.69
N GLY A 310 0.76 -25.31 23.37
CA GLY A 310 -0.66 -25.04 23.23
C GLY A 310 -1.10 -23.62 23.44
N ASP A 311 -2.30 -23.41 22.98
CA ASP A 311 -3.34 -22.46 23.36
C ASP A 311 -3.61 -21.23 22.48
N ASP A 312 -3.04 -21.06 21.27
CA ASP A 312 -3.49 -19.89 20.47
C ASP A 312 -3.72 -20.15 18.97
N LEU A 313 -4.02 -21.38 18.56
CA LEU A 313 -4.41 -21.68 17.17
C LEU A 313 -5.74 -22.46 17.11
N GLU A 314 -6.84 -21.83 17.47
CA GLU A 314 -8.15 -22.25 16.96
C GLU A 314 -8.29 -21.80 15.51
N VAL A 315 -7.94 -22.70 14.61
CA VAL A 315 -8.35 -22.62 13.21
C VAL A 315 -9.83 -22.99 13.15
N THR A 316 -10.69 -22.00 13.11
CA THR A 316 -12.10 -22.21 12.77
C THR A 316 -12.20 -22.59 11.29
N ARG A 317 -12.77 -23.75 11.05
CA ARG A 317 -13.13 -24.30 9.72
C ARG A 317 -14.21 -23.49 9.04
#